data_b058c8f15ee7188fbfa0f9158cfe3894
#
_entry.id   b058c8f15ee7188fbfa0f9158cfe3894
#
_cell.length_a   1.000
_cell.length_b   1.000
_cell.length_c   1.000
_cell.angle_alpha   90.00
_cell.angle_beta   90.00
_cell.angle_gamma   90.00
#
_symmetry.space_group_name_H-M   'P 1'
#
loop_
_entity.id
_entity.type
_entity.pdbx_description
1 polymer ?
#
loop_
_entity_poly.entity_id
_entity_poly.type
_entity_poly.pdbx_seq_one_letter_code
_entity_poly.pdbx_strand_id
1 'polypeptide(L)'
;MANLTIKDIARISGCSVSTISRVINDRPDVRPETKEHVLKVMREAGFVPNTNARQLKIQQSRSLVFVVKGTRNIFFSDFLVQLQRAATLYGYNGIVSYLDENANEIDAAEKILREIKPKGIIFLGGSVANFQRGFDRINVPSVLTTLVTDELDFPNLSMVGVDDRAAAYTAVDYLIRQGHRKIAVLGGPVTSYPSLMRRQGAQQAMEDAGIVFNDKLYGLSNYDFESAYHAMNSLLARRAEFTA
;
A
#
# COMPACT_ATOMS: atom_id res chain seq x y z
N MET A 1 -9.97 42.68 9.76
CA MET A 1 -9.08 42.56 10.94
C MET A 1 -7.97 41.59 10.61
N ALA A 2 -6.70 41.98 10.80
CA ALA A 2 -5.58 41.08 10.50
C ALA A 2 -5.60 39.91 11.49
N ASN A 3 -5.53 38.69 10.99
CA ASN A 3 -5.45 37.50 11.82
C ASN A 3 -4.11 37.50 12.58
N LEU A 4 -4.15 37.62 13.90
CA LEU A 4 -2.96 37.55 14.75
C LEU A 4 -2.28 36.17 14.58
N THR A 5 -0.96 36.17 14.55
CA THR A 5 -0.13 34.99 14.45
C THR A 5 0.47 34.60 15.80
N ILE A 6 1.01 33.39 15.92
CA ILE A 6 1.75 32.97 17.12
C ILE A 6 2.95 33.89 17.41
N LYS A 7 3.55 34.51 16.38
CA LYS A 7 4.63 35.47 16.53
C LYS A 7 4.15 36.78 17.17
N ASP A 8 2.92 37.20 16.86
CA ASP A 8 2.33 38.40 17.45
C ASP A 8 2.02 38.16 18.93
N ILE A 9 1.50 37.00 19.30
CA ILE A 9 1.27 36.63 20.69
C ILE A 9 2.60 36.54 21.47
N ALA A 10 3.65 36.00 20.88
CA ALA A 10 4.98 35.98 21.47
C ALA A 10 5.50 37.38 21.79
N ARG A 11 5.32 38.31 20.86
CA ARG A 11 5.69 39.74 21.04
C ARG A 11 4.87 40.42 22.14
N ILE A 12 3.54 40.21 22.16
CA ILE A 12 2.62 40.83 23.14
C ILE A 12 2.86 40.28 24.56
N SER A 13 3.09 38.97 24.69
CA SER A 13 3.30 38.30 25.97
C SER A 13 4.74 38.42 26.52
N GLY A 14 5.68 38.92 25.71
CA GLY A 14 7.09 38.90 26.08
C GLY A 14 7.74 37.50 26.15
N CYS A 15 7.05 36.48 25.66
CA CYS A 15 7.51 35.10 25.67
C CYS A 15 8.09 34.68 24.33
N SER A 16 8.91 33.63 24.31
CA SER A 16 9.40 33.07 23.05
C SER A 16 8.28 32.34 22.27
N VAL A 17 8.38 32.29 20.96
CA VAL A 17 7.42 31.52 20.11
C VAL A 17 7.36 30.07 20.54
N SER A 18 8.47 29.48 21.00
CA SER A 18 8.52 28.12 21.52
C SER A 18 7.74 27.98 22.83
N THR A 19 7.79 28.97 23.72
CA THR A 19 7.00 29.02 24.97
C THR A 19 5.50 29.07 24.64
N ILE A 20 5.08 29.98 23.74
CA ILE A 20 3.69 30.06 23.30
C ILE A 20 3.21 28.73 22.73
N SER A 21 4.02 28.12 21.87
CA SER A 21 3.69 26.81 21.28
C SER A 21 3.54 25.71 22.35
N ARG A 22 4.37 25.71 23.39
CA ARG A 22 4.26 24.74 24.51
C ARG A 22 2.99 24.97 25.33
N VAL A 23 2.63 26.22 25.62
CA VAL A 23 1.37 26.58 26.30
C VAL A 23 0.15 26.14 25.50
N ILE A 24 0.10 26.43 24.20
CA ILE A 24 -0.98 26.00 23.29
C ILE A 24 -1.11 24.48 23.26
N ASN A 25 0.03 23.77 23.39
CA ASN A 25 0.09 22.30 23.35
C ASN A 25 -0.07 21.64 24.74
N ASP A 26 -0.37 22.41 25.77
CA ASP A 26 -0.55 21.92 27.15
C ASP A 26 0.61 21.07 27.65
N ARG A 27 1.84 21.48 27.35
CA ARG A 27 3.03 20.75 27.74
C ARG A 27 3.26 20.86 29.25
N PRO A 28 3.55 19.75 29.96
CA PRO A 28 3.72 19.75 31.42
C PRO A 28 5.00 20.47 31.89
N ASP A 29 5.93 20.75 30.99
CA ASP A 29 7.20 21.41 31.26
C ASP A 29 7.11 22.96 31.29
N VAL A 30 5.90 23.52 31.16
CA VAL A 30 5.66 24.97 31.28
C VAL A 30 5.21 25.33 32.70
N ARG A 31 5.88 26.30 33.32
CA ARG A 31 5.51 26.79 34.67
C ARG A 31 4.05 27.29 34.68
N PRO A 32 3.26 27.00 35.74
CA PRO A 32 1.85 27.40 35.82
C PRO A 32 1.62 28.90 35.60
N GLU A 33 2.47 29.74 36.20
CA GLU A 33 2.40 31.21 36.08
C GLU A 33 2.60 31.68 34.63
N THR A 34 3.55 31.08 33.92
CA THR A 34 3.80 31.38 32.49
C THR A 34 2.63 30.95 31.64
N LYS A 35 2.04 29.78 31.94
CA LYS A 35 0.88 29.26 31.23
C LYS A 35 -0.32 30.20 31.40
N GLU A 36 -0.62 30.61 32.63
CA GLU A 36 -1.72 31.53 32.93
C GLU A 36 -1.55 32.89 32.26
N HIS A 37 -0.34 33.48 32.32
CA HIS A 37 -0.01 34.71 31.66
C HIS A 37 -0.25 34.67 30.15
N VAL A 38 0.27 33.65 29.48
CA VAL A 38 0.10 33.47 28.03
C VAL A 38 -1.36 33.29 27.65
N LEU A 39 -2.11 32.44 28.39
CA LEU A 39 -3.53 32.21 28.13
C LEU A 39 -4.37 33.49 28.34
N LYS A 40 -3.99 34.34 29.31
CA LYS A 40 -4.63 35.65 29.49
C LYS A 40 -4.39 36.57 28.29
N VAL A 41 -3.15 36.72 27.86
CA VAL A 41 -2.79 37.53 26.69
C VAL A 41 -3.52 37.02 25.42
N MET A 42 -3.61 35.72 25.23
CA MET A 42 -4.34 35.16 24.08
C MET A 42 -5.82 35.52 24.10
N ARG A 43 -6.48 35.44 25.28
CA ARG A 43 -7.90 35.83 25.43
C ARG A 43 -8.08 37.32 25.17
N GLU A 44 -7.25 38.18 25.76
CA GLU A 44 -7.33 39.64 25.59
C GLU A 44 -7.08 40.08 24.15
N ALA A 45 -6.18 39.40 23.45
CA ALA A 45 -5.88 39.65 22.04
C ALA A 45 -6.89 39.02 21.07
N GLY A 46 -7.85 38.26 21.55
CA GLY A 46 -8.80 37.52 20.69
C GLY A 46 -8.11 36.47 19.77
N PHE A 47 -6.94 36.00 20.20
CA PHE A 47 -6.20 35.01 19.43
C PHE A 47 -6.78 33.61 19.62
N VAL A 48 -7.27 33.04 18.55
CA VAL A 48 -7.68 31.63 18.50
C VAL A 48 -6.57 30.83 17.81
N PRO A 49 -5.95 29.85 18.52
CA PRO A 49 -4.96 28.97 17.89
C PRO A 49 -5.54 28.30 16.66
N ASN A 50 -4.82 28.30 15.55
CA ASN A 50 -5.25 27.57 14.36
C ASN A 50 -5.12 26.05 14.62
N THR A 51 -6.17 25.48 15.18
CA THR A 51 -6.27 24.04 15.45
C THR A 51 -6.18 23.18 14.20
N ASN A 52 -6.57 23.73 13.03
CA ASN A 52 -6.49 23.03 11.76
C ASN A 52 -5.02 22.79 11.33
N ALA A 53 -4.14 23.79 11.48
CA ALA A 53 -2.73 23.61 11.20
C ALA A 53 -2.05 22.61 12.18
N ARG A 54 -2.52 22.55 13.42
CA ARG A 54 -2.08 21.57 14.41
C ARG A 54 -2.61 20.18 14.06
N GLN A 55 -3.90 20.06 13.74
CA GLN A 55 -4.51 18.77 13.33
C GLN A 55 -3.87 18.23 12.05
N LEU A 56 -3.58 19.07 11.05
CA LEU A 56 -2.85 18.68 9.86
C LEU A 56 -1.45 18.13 10.19
N LYS A 57 -0.72 18.78 11.10
CA LYS A 57 0.61 18.32 11.51
C LYS A 57 0.57 17.00 12.32
N ILE A 58 -0.45 16.82 13.16
CA ILE A 58 -0.68 15.58 13.92
C ILE A 58 -1.17 14.46 12.98
N GLN A 59 -2.08 14.76 12.06
CA GLN A 59 -2.55 13.81 11.06
C GLN A 59 -1.41 13.34 10.15
N GLN A 60 -0.56 14.24 9.67
CA GLN A 60 0.63 13.89 8.90
C GLN A 60 1.60 13.00 9.69
N SER A 61 1.77 13.25 11.00
CA SER A 61 2.68 12.47 11.85
C SER A 61 2.15 11.09 12.26
N ARG A 62 0.87 10.74 11.95
CA ARG A 62 0.23 9.46 12.25
C ARG A 62 -0.43 8.81 11.03
N SER A 63 0.03 9.16 9.84
CA SER A 63 -0.51 8.57 8.62
C SER A 63 0.25 7.30 8.24
N LEU A 64 -0.50 6.28 7.83
CA LEU A 64 -0.02 5.15 7.03
C LEU A 64 -0.56 5.33 5.62
N VAL A 65 0.26 5.09 4.61
CA VAL A 65 -0.19 5.17 3.22
C VAL A 65 -0.27 3.76 2.64
N PHE A 66 -1.41 3.47 2.03
CA PHE A 66 -1.65 2.25 1.27
C PHE A 66 -1.49 2.57 -0.21
N VAL A 67 -0.42 2.09 -0.81
CA VAL A 67 -0.16 2.22 -2.25
C VAL A 67 -0.74 1.00 -2.93
N VAL A 68 -1.81 1.18 -3.70
CA VAL A 68 -2.56 0.08 -4.35
C VAL A 68 -2.26 0.08 -5.83
N LYS A 69 -1.60 -0.97 -6.32
CA LYS A 69 -1.27 -1.15 -7.72
C LYS A 69 -2.36 -1.92 -8.45
N GLY A 70 -2.85 -1.37 -9.56
CA GLY A 70 -3.96 -1.94 -10.32
C GLY A 70 -5.33 -1.44 -9.83
N THR A 71 -5.79 -0.32 -10.38
CA THR A 71 -7.05 0.33 -10.01
C THR A 71 -8.30 -0.53 -10.25
N ARG A 72 -8.22 -1.53 -11.13
CA ARG A 72 -9.32 -2.45 -11.48
C ARG A 72 -9.24 -3.80 -10.77
N ASN A 73 -8.21 -4.03 -9.95
CA ASN A 73 -8.05 -5.29 -9.22
C ASN A 73 -8.92 -5.29 -7.97
N ILE A 74 -10.09 -5.93 -8.06
CA ILE A 74 -11.06 -6.01 -6.96
C ILE A 74 -10.56 -6.80 -5.75
N PHE A 75 -9.54 -7.65 -5.91
CA PHE A 75 -8.94 -8.43 -4.83
C PHE A 75 -8.48 -7.53 -3.67
N PHE A 76 -7.98 -6.33 -3.98
CA PHE A 76 -7.51 -5.41 -2.95
C PHE A 76 -8.61 -4.68 -2.21
N SER A 77 -9.87 -4.69 -2.68
CA SER A 77 -10.94 -3.90 -2.08
C SER A 77 -11.25 -4.31 -0.65
N ASP A 78 -11.51 -5.60 -0.41
CA ASP A 78 -11.81 -6.12 0.92
C ASP A 78 -10.58 -6.06 1.85
N PHE A 79 -9.41 -6.33 1.28
CA PHE A 79 -8.15 -6.25 2.00
C PHE A 79 -7.89 -4.83 2.50
N LEU A 80 -8.11 -3.83 1.65
CA LEU A 80 -7.95 -2.42 1.98
C LEU A 80 -8.89 -1.98 3.11
N VAL A 81 -10.15 -2.43 3.09
CA VAL A 81 -11.11 -2.16 4.18
C VAL A 81 -10.58 -2.67 5.52
N GLN A 82 -10.03 -3.88 5.56
CA GLN A 82 -9.46 -4.44 6.79
C GLN A 82 -8.22 -3.67 7.26
N LEU A 83 -7.34 -3.29 6.33
CA LEU A 83 -6.16 -2.47 6.63
C LEU A 83 -6.52 -1.09 7.18
N GLN A 84 -7.52 -0.43 6.61
CA GLN A 84 -7.99 0.88 7.10
C GLN A 84 -8.59 0.77 8.50
N ARG A 85 -9.38 -0.28 8.78
CA ARG A 85 -9.93 -0.55 10.12
C ARG A 85 -8.81 -0.78 11.13
N ALA A 86 -7.83 -1.61 10.77
CA ALA A 86 -6.68 -1.88 11.63
C ALA A 86 -5.87 -0.60 11.90
N ALA A 87 -5.57 0.19 10.87
CA ALA A 87 -4.88 1.47 11.04
C ALA A 87 -5.60 2.38 12.03
N THR A 88 -6.92 2.52 11.89
CA THR A 88 -7.75 3.32 12.80
C THR A 88 -7.71 2.79 14.23
N LEU A 89 -7.80 1.47 14.43
CA LEU A 89 -7.73 0.83 15.74
C LEU A 89 -6.42 1.15 16.48
N TYR A 90 -5.30 1.20 15.74
CA TYR A 90 -4.00 1.56 16.28
C TYR A 90 -3.70 3.07 16.28
N GLY A 91 -4.70 3.90 16.02
CA GLY A 91 -4.59 5.37 16.07
C GLY A 91 -3.84 5.98 14.90
N TYR A 92 -3.77 5.27 13.77
CA TYR A 92 -3.23 5.79 12.52
C TYR A 92 -4.35 6.23 11.57
N ASN A 93 -4.03 7.23 10.74
CA ASN A 93 -4.88 7.65 9.62
C ASN A 93 -4.44 6.91 8.35
N GLY A 94 -5.31 6.07 7.80
CA GLY A 94 -5.04 5.32 6.56
C GLY A 94 -5.36 6.15 5.32
N ILE A 95 -4.35 6.50 4.54
CA ILE A 95 -4.48 7.23 3.28
C ILE A 95 -4.25 6.25 2.13
N VAL A 96 -5.16 6.23 1.15
CA VAL A 96 -5.07 5.35 -0.01
C VAL A 96 -4.57 6.11 -1.22
N SER A 97 -3.59 5.55 -1.92
CA SER A 97 -3.07 6.04 -3.19
C SER A 97 -3.19 4.93 -4.23
N TYR A 98 -4.07 5.11 -5.19
CA TYR A 98 -4.23 4.17 -6.30
C TYR A 98 -3.26 4.48 -7.42
N LEU A 99 -2.68 3.43 -8.00
CA LEU A 99 -1.77 3.49 -9.13
C LEU A 99 -2.29 2.60 -10.26
N ASP A 100 -2.03 3.02 -11.48
CA ASP A 100 -2.24 2.16 -12.64
C ASP A 100 -1.31 0.93 -12.58
N GLU A 101 -1.70 -0.17 -13.23
CA GLU A 101 -0.95 -1.44 -13.22
C GLU A 101 0.51 -1.26 -13.70
N ASN A 102 0.74 -0.38 -14.66
CA ASN A 102 2.08 -0.13 -15.23
C ASN A 102 2.84 1.00 -14.53
N ALA A 103 2.25 1.66 -13.53
CA ALA A 103 2.93 2.74 -12.81
C ALA A 103 4.06 2.19 -11.93
N ASN A 104 5.09 3.02 -11.72
CA ASN A 104 6.17 2.70 -10.79
C ASN A 104 5.74 3.08 -9.37
N GLU A 105 5.53 2.08 -8.53
CA GLU A 105 5.09 2.24 -7.14
C GLU A 105 6.14 2.91 -6.26
N ILE A 106 7.43 2.78 -6.60
CA ILE A 106 8.51 3.40 -5.84
C ILE A 106 8.59 4.91 -6.11
N ASP A 107 8.44 5.32 -7.36
CA ASP A 107 8.41 6.74 -7.71
C ASP A 107 7.18 7.44 -7.10
N ALA A 108 6.04 6.75 -7.07
CA ALA A 108 4.84 7.24 -6.39
C ALA A 108 5.05 7.34 -4.87
N ALA A 109 5.66 6.33 -4.24
CA ALA A 109 5.98 6.35 -2.82
C ALA A 109 6.96 7.48 -2.46
N GLU A 110 7.96 7.74 -3.28
CA GLU A 110 8.89 8.85 -3.09
C GLU A 110 8.17 10.22 -3.12
N LYS A 111 7.21 10.40 -4.03
CA LYS A 111 6.37 11.60 -4.06
C LYS A 111 5.53 11.72 -2.78
N ILE A 112 4.90 10.63 -2.35
CA ILE A 112 4.11 10.54 -1.12
C ILE A 112 4.96 10.90 0.11
N LEU A 113 6.21 10.43 0.20
CA LEU A 113 7.12 10.75 1.29
C LEU A 113 7.39 12.24 1.39
N ARG A 114 7.55 12.92 0.25
CA ARG A 114 7.78 14.39 0.21
C ARG A 114 6.53 15.18 0.64
N GLU A 115 5.35 14.76 0.19
CA GLU A 115 4.10 15.50 0.38
C GLU A 115 3.42 15.20 1.72
N ILE A 116 3.33 13.94 2.11
CA ILE A 116 2.53 13.46 3.24
C ILE A 116 3.38 13.17 4.48
N LYS A 117 4.64 12.75 4.30
CA LYS A 117 5.56 12.33 5.38
C LYS A 117 4.94 11.27 6.30
N PRO A 118 4.49 10.14 5.75
CA PRO A 118 3.82 9.10 6.51
C PRO A 118 4.77 8.42 7.50
N LYS A 119 4.20 7.70 8.48
CA LYS A 119 4.95 6.84 9.41
C LYS A 119 5.39 5.53 8.78
N GLY A 120 4.70 5.08 7.75
CA GLY A 120 5.00 3.87 7.02
C GLY A 120 4.16 3.77 5.75
N ILE A 121 4.56 2.88 4.87
CA ILE A 121 3.88 2.60 3.61
C ILE A 121 3.56 1.11 3.53
N ILE A 122 2.34 0.79 3.10
CA ILE A 122 1.94 -0.58 2.78
C ILE A 122 1.65 -0.63 1.28
N PHE A 123 2.45 -1.41 0.56
CA PHE A 123 2.28 -1.64 -0.86
C PHE A 123 1.37 -2.85 -1.07
N LEU A 124 0.25 -2.65 -1.75
CA LEU A 124 -0.66 -3.70 -2.20
C LEU A 124 -0.35 -3.99 -3.67
N GLY A 125 0.45 -5.03 -3.88
CA GLY A 125 1.07 -5.30 -5.16
C GLY A 125 2.33 -4.46 -5.41
N GLY A 126 3.23 -5.01 -6.23
CA GLY A 126 4.48 -4.37 -6.58
C GLY A 126 5.29 -5.18 -7.58
N SER A 127 6.28 -4.55 -8.18
CA SER A 127 7.23 -5.16 -9.08
C SER A 127 8.58 -5.35 -8.40
N VAL A 128 9.07 -6.58 -8.30
CA VAL A 128 10.41 -6.89 -7.76
C VAL A 128 11.46 -5.99 -8.40
N ALA A 129 11.42 -5.83 -9.72
CA ALA A 129 12.37 -4.99 -10.46
C ALA A 129 12.31 -3.50 -10.08
N ASN A 130 11.14 -2.95 -9.76
CA ASN A 130 11.02 -1.57 -9.32
C ASN A 130 11.60 -1.40 -7.90
N PHE A 131 11.32 -2.35 -7.01
CA PHE A 131 11.90 -2.37 -5.66
C PHE A 131 13.42 -2.46 -5.72
N GLN A 132 13.98 -3.40 -6.47
CA GLN A 132 15.44 -3.54 -6.63
C GLN A 132 16.12 -2.27 -7.12
N ARG A 133 15.46 -1.51 -8.03
CA ARG A 133 16.05 -0.31 -8.64
C ARG A 133 15.97 0.94 -7.78
N GLY A 134 15.10 0.99 -6.78
CA GLY A 134 14.86 2.27 -6.16
C GLY A 134 14.32 2.28 -4.74
N PHE A 135 14.10 1.14 -4.09
CA PHE A 135 13.54 1.11 -2.74
C PHE A 135 14.48 1.72 -1.68
N ASP A 136 15.77 1.79 -1.95
CA ASP A 136 16.75 2.51 -1.13
C ASP A 136 16.42 3.99 -0.88
N ARG A 137 15.61 4.59 -1.77
CA ARG A 137 15.08 5.96 -1.63
C ARG A 137 13.93 6.07 -0.61
N ILE A 138 13.36 4.96 -0.17
CA ILE A 138 12.25 4.89 0.77
C ILE A 138 12.84 4.73 2.18
N ASN A 139 12.69 5.75 3.01
CA ASN A 139 13.32 5.82 4.33
C ASN A 139 12.35 5.61 5.50
N VAL A 140 11.18 5.05 5.26
CA VAL A 140 10.19 4.71 6.29
C VAL A 140 9.95 3.20 6.33
N PRO A 141 9.51 2.65 7.48
CA PRO A 141 9.08 1.26 7.54
C PRO A 141 8.04 0.96 6.49
N SER A 142 8.22 -0.11 5.74
CA SER A 142 7.35 -0.48 4.64
C SER A 142 6.99 -1.96 4.66
N VAL A 143 5.80 -2.27 4.17
CA VAL A 143 5.34 -3.65 3.97
C VAL A 143 4.95 -3.82 2.51
N LEU A 144 5.50 -4.83 1.86
CA LEU A 144 5.05 -5.28 0.54
C LEU A 144 4.16 -6.50 0.72
N THR A 145 2.93 -6.39 0.24
CA THR A 145 1.96 -7.49 0.33
C THR A 145 1.85 -8.21 -1.01
N THR A 146 1.32 -9.45 -0.95
CA THR A 146 1.04 -10.31 -2.11
C THR A 146 2.23 -10.94 -2.79
N LEU A 147 3.44 -10.70 -2.33
CA LEU A 147 4.62 -11.47 -2.76
C LEU A 147 5.64 -11.59 -1.62
N VAL A 148 6.36 -12.70 -1.63
CA VAL A 148 7.54 -12.96 -0.80
C VAL A 148 8.63 -13.47 -1.72
N THR A 149 9.82 -12.91 -1.64
CA THR A 149 10.97 -13.31 -2.46
C THR A 149 12.28 -12.99 -1.77
N ASP A 150 13.29 -13.83 -1.97
CA ASP A 150 14.65 -13.60 -1.47
C ASP A 150 15.42 -12.56 -2.33
N GLU A 151 14.81 -12.09 -3.42
CA GLU A 151 15.40 -11.09 -4.30
C GLU A 151 15.35 -9.65 -3.73
N LEU A 152 14.62 -9.44 -2.62
CA LEU A 152 14.49 -8.15 -1.95
C LEU A 152 14.97 -8.27 -0.51
N ASP A 153 16.09 -7.60 -0.21
CA ASP A 153 16.67 -7.55 1.13
C ASP A 153 16.92 -6.08 1.53
N PHE A 154 15.94 -5.48 2.20
CA PHE A 154 16.03 -4.11 2.69
C PHE A 154 15.63 -4.07 4.17
N PRO A 155 16.42 -3.40 5.04
CA PRO A 155 16.20 -3.42 6.50
C PRO A 155 14.88 -2.80 6.96
N ASN A 156 14.26 -1.97 6.13
CA ASN A 156 12.99 -1.30 6.41
C ASN A 156 11.82 -1.86 5.57
N LEU A 157 12.00 -3.02 4.91
CA LEU A 157 10.96 -3.69 4.14
C LEU A 157 10.62 -5.04 4.77
N SER A 158 9.35 -5.24 5.08
CA SER A 158 8.79 -6.56 5.39
C SER A 158 7.93 -7.03 4.25
N MET A 159 7.89 -8.33 4.01
CA MET A 159 7.04 -8.92 2.96
C MET A 159 6.02 -9.87 3.59
N VAL A 160 4.80 -9.84 3.07
CA VAL A 160 3.69 -10.71 3.48
C VAL A 160 2.96 -11.22 2.24
N GLY A 161 2.90 -12.52 2.08
CA GLY A 161 2.25 -13.12 0.92
C GLY A 161 1.96 -14.60 1.15
N VAL A 162 1.38 -15.23 0.15
CA VAL A 162 1.25 -16.67 0.05
C VAL A 162 2.35 -17.23 -0.87
N ASP A 163 2.68 -18.49 -0.71
CA ASP A 163 3.47 -19.21 -1.69
C ASP A 163 2.60 -19.48 -2.92
N ASP A 164 2.64 -18.57 -3.87
CA ASP A 164 1.85 -18.63 -5.10
C ASP A 164 2.18 -19.85 -5.96
N ARG A 165 3.43 -20.33 -5.92
CA ARG A 165 3.85 -21.54 -6.63
C ARG A 165 3.20 -22.77 -6.03
N ALA A 166 3.31 -22.94 -4.71
CA ALA A 166 2.70 -24.07 -4.01
C ALA A 166 1.16 -24.05 -4.08
N ALA A 167 0.56 -22.86 -4.02
CA ALA A 167 -0.90 -22.71 -4.15
C ALA A 167 -1.40 -23.12 -5.52
N ALA A 168 -0.74 -22.67 -6.60
CA ALA A 168 -1.10 -23.05 -7.97
C ALA A 168 -0.83 -24.52 -8.24
N TYR A 169 0.28 -25.06 -7.74
CA TYR A 169 0.56 -26.50 -7.79
C TYR A 169 -0.60 -27.29 -7.18
N THR A 170 -0.98 -26.94 -5.95
CA THR A 170 -2.07 -27.65 -5.22
C THR A 170 -3.40 -27.59 -5.98
N ALA A 171 -3.74 -26.44 -6.57
CA ALA A 171 -4.98 -26.29 -7.33
C ALA A 171 -5.00 -27.16 -8.59
N VAL A 172 -3.90 -27.18 -9.33
CA VAL A 172 -3.79 -27.99 -10.56
C VAL A 172 -3.68 -29.48 -10.24
N ASP A 173 -2.92 -29.88 -9.22
CA ASP A 173 -2.85 -31.29 -8.76
C ASP A 173 -4.23 -31.80 -8.34
N TYR A 174 -5.04 -30.97 -7.67
CA TYR A 174 -6.42 -31.32 -7.35
C TYR A 174 -7.24 -31.63 -8.61
N LEU A 175 -7.17 -30.78 -9.64
CA LEU A 175 -7.87 -31.01 -10.91
C LEU A 175 -7.37 -32.30 -11.60
N ILE A 176 -6.08 -32.56 -11.56
CA ILE A 176 -5.47 -33.76 -12.12
C ILE A 176 -6.00 -35.03 -11.41
N ARG A 177 -6.09 -34.99 -10.07
CA ARG A 177 -6.68 -36.10 -9.27
C ARG A 177 -8.15 -36.30 -9.54
N GLN A 178 -8.89 -35.28 -9.96
CA GLN A 178 -10.29 -35.42 -10.46
C GLN A 178 -10.39 -35.98 -11.88
N GLY A 179 -9.26 -36.29 -12.52
CA GLY A 179 -9.20 -36.92 -13.85
C GLY A 179 -9.00 -35.95 -15.01
N HIS A 180 -8.88 -34.65 -14.75
CA HIS A 180 -8.61 -33.68 -15.80
C HIS A 180 -7.19 -33.82 -16.35
N ARG A 181 -7.05 -33.73 -17.68
CA ARG A 181 -5.75 -33.78 -18.37
C ARG A 181 -5.53 -32.63 -19.35
N LYS A 182 -6.62 -31.95 -19.73
CA LYS A 182 -6.60 -30.75 -20.56
C LYS A 182 -7.09 -29.59 -19.70
N ILE A 183 -6.16 -28.87 -19.09
CA ILE A 183 -6.44 -27.82 -18.10
C ILE A 183 -6.02 -26.48 -18.70
N ALA A 184 -6.95 -25.54 -18.74
CA ALA A 184 -6.65 -24.14 -19.12
C ALA A 184 -6.26 -23.35 -17.89
N VAL A 185 -5.31 -22.41 -18.06
CA VAL A 185 -4.85 -21.52 -17.00
C VAL A 185 -4.97 -20.07 -17.47
N LEU A 186 -5.70 -19.25 -16.72
CA LEU A 186 -5.73 -17.82 -16.90
C LEU A 186 -4.71 -17.17 -15.94
N GLY A 187 -3.62 -16.67 -16.50
CA GLY A 187 -2.57 -15.99 -15.76
C GLY A 187 -2.76 -14.47 -15.72
N GLY A 188 -2.01 -13.82 -14.87
CA GLY A 188 -1.90 -12.36 -14.81
C GLY A 188 -0.80 -11.80 -15.74
N PRO A 189 -0.42 -10.52 -15.58
CA PRO A 189 0.62 -9.89 -16.38
C PRO A 189 1.95 -10.65 -16.32
N VAL A 190 2.65 -10.73 -17.43
CA VAL A 190 3.96 -11.43 -17.51
C VAL A 190 5.04 -10.80 -16.63
N THR A 191 4.88 -9.52 -16.27
CA THR A 191 5.78 -8.78 -15.39
C THR A 191 5.45 -8.97 -13.91
N SER A 192 4.34 -9.64 -13.59
CA SER A 192 3.89 -9.88 -12.22
C SER A 192 4.58 -11.11 -11.64
N TYR A 193 5.33 -10.93 -10.54
CA TYR A 193 5.98 -12.03 -9.83
C TYR A 193 4.97 -13.11 -9.37
N PRO A 194 3.83 -12.80 -8.74
CA PRO A 194 2.82 -13.80 -8.41
C PRO A 194 2.29 -14.57 -9.64
N SER A 195 2.11 -13.89 -10.78
CA SER A 195 1.67 -14.56 -12.01
C SER A 195 2.71 -15.58 -12.50
N LEU A 196 3.98 -15.22 -12.47
CA LEU A 196 5.07 -16.11 -12.84
C LEU A 196 5.11 -17.34 -11.92
N MET A 197 5.03 -17.14 -10.60
CA MET A 197 5.03 -18.21 -9.61
C MET A 197 3.85 -19.16 -9.79
N ARG A 198 2.65 -18.63 -10.00
CA ARG A 198 1.43 -19.45 -10.27
C ARG A 198 1.58 -20.26 -11.54
N ARG A 199 2.12 -19.68 -12.62
CA ARG A 199 2.39 -20.40 -13.87
C ARG A 199 3.38 -21.54 -13.63
N GLN A 200 4.48 -21.31 -12.92
CA GLN A 200 5.46 -22.32 -12.60
C GLN A 200 4.88 -23.46 -11.74
N GLY A 201 4.03 -23.13 -10.74
CA GLY A 201 3.35 -24.12 -9.92
C GLY A 201 2.38 -24.99 -10.73
N ALA A 202 1.59 -24.37 -11.61
CA ALA A 202 0.69 -25.10 -12.50
C ALA A 202 1.45 -26.01 -13.48
N GLN A 203 2.53 -25.52 -14.05
CA GLN A 203 3.41 -26.28 -14.95
C GLN A 203 4.02 -27.48 -14.23
N GLN A 204 4.57 -27.27 -13.04
CA GLN A 204 5.18 -28.34 -12.25
C GLN A 204 4.18 -29.46 -11.91
N ALA A 205 2.95 -29.10 -11.49
CA ALA A 205 1.92 -30.09 -11.18
C ALA A 205 1.55 -30.95 -12.40
N MET A 206 1.52 -30.33 -13.59
CA MET A 206 1.26 -31.05 -14.84
C MET A 206 2.42 -31.99 -15.20
N GLU A 207 3.67 -31.51 -15.11
CA GLU A 207 4.88 -32.26 -15.39
C GLU A 207 5.02 -33.47 -14.48
N ASP A 208 4.79 -33.31 -13.17
CA ASP A 208 4.84 -34.41 -12.18
C ASP A 208 3.78 -35.51 -12.46
N ALA A 209 2.68 -35.13 -13.12
CA ALA A 209 1.63 -36.05 -13.55
C ALA A 209 1.83 -36.59 -14.99
N GLY A 210 2.96 -36.30 -15.64
CA GLY A 210 3.26 -36.69 -17.02
C GLY A 210 2.40 -35.97 -18.07
N ILE A 211 1.86 -34.78 -17.73
CA ILE A 211 1.06 -33.95 -18.64
C ILE A 211 1.96 -32.82 -19.18
N VAL A 212 2.04 -32.67 -20.48
CA VAL A 212 2.79 -31.60 -21.11
C VAL A 212 2.00 -30.29 -20.94
N PHE A 213 2.64 -29.27 -20.35
CA PHE A 213 2.06 -27.94 -20.28
C PHE A 213 1.88 -27.36 -21.69
N ASN A 214 0.65 -26.99 -22.02
CA ASN A 214 0.32 -26.50 -23.35
C ASN A 214 0.07 -24.98 -23.31
N ASP A 215 1.01 -24.20 -23.84
CA ASP A 215 0.90 -22.74 -23.92
C ASP A 215 -0.35 -22.25 -24.69
N LYS A 216 -0.94 -23.08 -25.56
CA LYS A 216 -2.21 -22.75 -26.23
C LYS A 216 -3.40 -22.71 -25.26
N LEU A 217 -3.27 -23.36 -24.10
CA LEU A 217 -4.26 -23.36 -23.02
C LEU A 217 -3.91 -22.33 -21.93
N TYR A 218 -2.93 -21.47 -22.16
CA TYR A 218 -2.58 -20.40 -21.24
C TYR A 218 -3.08 -19.05 -21.78
N GLY A 219 -3.96 -18.38 -21.03
CA GLY A 219 -4.48 -17.05 -21.32
C GLY A 219 -3.86 -16.01 -20.40
N LEU A 220 -3.52 -14.83 -20.92
CA LEU A 220 -3.02 -13.71 -20.15
C LEU A 220 -4.13 -12.70 -19.85
N SER A 221 -4.21 -12.24 -18.61
CA SER A 221 -5.09 -11.17 -18.15
C SER A 221 -4.33 -10.11 -17.32
N ASN A 222 -5.03 -9.08 -16.86
CA ASN A 222 -4.45 -8.00 -16.04
C ASN A 222 -5.09 -7.94 -14.65
N TYR A 223 -5.53 -9.07 -14.10
CA TYR A 223 -6.23 -9.16 -12.82
C TYR A 223 -7.56 -8.38 -12.77
N ASP A 224 -8.20 -8.16 -13.91
CA ASP A 224 -9.51 -7.53 -14.03
C ASP A 224 -10.47 -8.41 -14.85
N PHE A 225 -11.77 -8.14 -14.70
CA PHE A 225 -12.82 -8.93 -15.38
C PHE A 225 -12.75 -8.82 -16.89
N GLU A 226 -12.49 -7.64 -17.43
CA GLU A 226 -12.53 -7.38 -18.86
C GLU A 226 -11.42 -8.15 -19.58
N SER A 227 -10.18 -8.05 -19.08
CA SER A 227 -9.04 -8.76 -19.65
C SER A 227 -9.17 -10.28 -19.49
N ALA A 228 -9.68 -10.77 -18.34
CA ALA A 228 -9.93 -12.19 -18.13
C ALA A 228 -11.03 -12.75 -19.07
N TYR A 229 -12.11 -11.98 -19.28
CA TYR A 229 -13.16 -12.30 -20.24
C TYR A 229 -12.62 -12.40 -21.67
N HIS A 230 -11.81 -11.45 -22.09
CA HIS A 230 -11.17 -11.48 -23.39
C HIS A 230 -10.18 -12.63 -23.55
N ALA A 231 -9.40 -12.94 -22.53
CA ALA A 231 -8.48 -14.07 -22.53
C ALA A 231 -9.23 -15.40 -22.67
N MET A 232 -10.31 -15.58 -21.92
CA MET A 232 -11.15 -16.79 -22.02
C MET A 232 -11.80 -16.90 -23.40
N ASN A 233 -12.41 -15.84 -23.92
CA ASN A 233 -13.00 -15.85 -25.26
C ASN A 233 -11.97 -16.18 -26.33
N SER A 234 -10.75 -15.71 -26.18
CA SER A 234 -9.64 -16.03 -27.10
C SER A 234 -9.29 -17.54 -27.06
N LEU A 235 -9.29 -18.16 -25.86
CA LEU A 235 -9.09 -19.62 -25.73
C LEU A 235 -10.22 -20.40 -26.41
N LEU A 236 -11.47 -20.00 -26.17
CA LEU A 236 -12.64 -20.63 -26.79
C LEU A 236 -12.66 -20.48 -28.32
N ALA A 237 -12.32 -19.29 -28.85
CA ALA A 237 -12.27 -19.03 -30.29
C ALA A 237 -11.22 -19.85 -31.02
N ARG A 238 -10.12 -20.20 -30.36
CA ARG A 238 -9.08 -21.09 -30.89
C ARG A 238 -9.53 -22.56 -30.94
N ARG A 239 -10.76 -22.87 -30.50
CA ARG A 239 -11.27 -24.24 -30.31
C ARG A 239 -10.31 -25.07 -29.44
N ALA A 240 -9.68 -24.44 -28.47
CA ALA A 240 -8.82 -25.11 -27.53
C ALA A 240 -9.67 -26.03 -26.67
N GLU A 241 -9.43 -27.33 -26.76
CA GLU A 241 -10.15 -28.31 -25.97
C GLU A 241 -9.53 -28.37 -24.56
N PHE A 242 -10.33 -28.03 -23.57
CA PHE A 242 -9.99 -28.19 -22.15
C PHE A 242 -11.22 -28.70 -21.38
N THR A 243 -10.98 -29.31 -20.22
CA THR A 243 -12.03 -29.88 -19.36
C THR A 243 -12.06 -29.22 -17.98
N ALA A 244 -11.05 -28.42 -17.68
CA ALA A 244 -10.96 -27.57 -16.48
C ALA A 244 -10.12 -26.34 -16.79
#